data_4657656d99a09bdab24ed3c2af24f442
#
_entry.id   4657656d99a09bdab24ed3c2af24f442
#
_cell.length_a   1.000
_cell.length_b   1.000
_cell.length_c   1.000
_cell.angle_alpha   90.00
_cell.angle_beta   90.00
_cell.angle_gamma   90.00
#
_symmetry.space_group_name_H-M   'P 1'
#
loop_
_entity.id
_entity.type
_entity.pdbx_description
1 polymer ?
#
loop_
_entity_poly.entity_id
_entity_poly.type
_entity_poly.pdbx_seq_one_letter_code
_entity_poly.pdbx_strand_id
1 'polypeptide(L)'
;MVYAKIQAIKLFGAKVLNIRQRWSIVPVFLCVTLVLGCASRKPERSLNQPGPLVLFSQGQAGAELPSGWVSWIVHPAKKPTRYDMVLDSVNQPDGRALQQVVLRAQAEASASGLKHRIDLDIHALPVLRWQWKTEQLIKQADATSRYDDDSPVRIIVSFDGDKSQLPGRDRLFMEKARLLAGQEIPYATLMYIWDNRQPVGQVIPNAFTGRIKKIVAQSGTEGVGRWHALERNLIEDYQRAFGRPPGKLLGIGVMTDTDNTRASTVSYYADISFQPIRPAP
;
A
#
# COMPACT_ATOMS: atom_id res chain seq x y z
N MET A 1 -1.20 -47.59 3.91
CA MET A 1 -0.26 -48.27 4.82
C MET A 1 0.25 -47.25 5.76
N VAL A 2 -0.32 -47.22 6.86
CA VAL A 2 -0.06 -47.59 8.24
C VAL A 2 0.39 -46.39 9.08
N TYR A 3 -0.55 -45.88 9.90
CA TYR A 3 -0.68 -45.88 11.37
C TYR A 3 0.47 -45.25 12.18
N ALA A 4 0.17 -44.12 12.79
CA ALA A 4 -0.13 -43.89 14.22
C ALA A 4 1.07 -43.95 15.18
N LYS A 5 1.20 -42.91 16.01
CA LYS A 5 1.36 -43.07 17.47
C LYS A 5 1.03 -41.80 18.23
N ILE A 6 -0.08 -41.90 18.96
CA ILE A 6 -0.43 -41.09 20.13
C ILE A 6 0.14 -41.77 21.36
N GLN A 7 0.74 -41.06 22.29
CA GLN A 7 0.85 -41.30 23.76
C GLN A 7 1.71 -40.19 24.36
N ALA A 8 1.56 -39.67 25.55
CA ALA A 8 0.54 -39.74 26.60
C ALA A 8 0.93 -38.65 27.62
N ILE A 9 -0.07 -38.05 28.15
CA ILE A 9 -0.02 -37.10 29.27
C ILE A 9 0.28 -37.87 30.56
N LYS A 10 1.16 -37.35 31.43
CA LYS A 10 1.18 -37.72 32.88
C LYS A 10 1.16 -36.47 33.73
N LEU A 11 0.13 -36.46 34.56
CA LEU A 11 -0.13 -35.57 35.69
C LEU A 11 0.93 -35.73 36.83
N PHE A 12 1.27 -34.63 37.50
CA PHE A 12 1.69 -34.55 38.92
C PHE A 12 1.28 -33.15 39.35
N GLY A 13 0.41 -32.90 40.32
CA GLY A 13 0.42 -33.39 41.66
C GLY A 13 0.45 -32.13 42.50
N ALA A 14 -0.71 -31.68 43.04
CA ALA A 14 -0.87 -30.51 43.91
C ALA A 14 -0.23 -30.74 45.28
N LYS A 15 0.51 -29.77 45.82
CA LYS A 15 0.80 -29.65 47.23
C LYS A 15 0.20 -28.38 47.78
N VAL A 16 -0.78 -28.56 48.63
CA VAL A 16 -1.39 -27.52 49.46
C VAL A 16 -0.45 -27.29 50.65
N LEU A 17 -0.02 -26.05 50.81
CA LEU A 17 0.70 -25.60 52.02
C LEU A 17 -0.16 -24.59 52.76
N ASN A 18 -0.58 -24.96 53.96
CA ASN A 18 -1.42 -24.18 54.86
C ASN A 18 -0.49 -23.38 55.78
N ILE A 19 -0.48 -22.05 55.69
CA ILE A 19 0.25 -21.17 56.61
C ILE A 19 -0.74 -20.22 57.27
N ARG A 20 -0.91 -20.41 58.55
CA ARG A 20 -1.66 -19.53 59.48
C ARG A 20 -0.99 -18.18 59.59
N GLN A 21 -1.71 -17.15 59.27
CA GLN A 21 -1.27 -15.75 59.31
C GLN A 21 -1.65 -15.09 60.64
N ARG A 22 -0.63 -14.61 61.34
CA ARG A 22 -0.79 -13.76 62.51
C ARG A 22 -1.05 -12.32 62.09
N TRP A 23 -2.08 -11.73 62.63
CA TRP A 23 -2.43 -10.32 62.41
C TRP A 23 -1.54 -9.43 63.28
N SER A 24 -0.79 -8.53 62.65
CA SER A 24 -0.17 -7.37 63.28
C SER A 24 -0.80 -6.12 62.71
N ILE A 25 -1.43 -5.35 63.56
CA ILE A 25 -2.05 -4.07 63.21
C ILE A 25 -0.95 -3.02 63.17
N VAL A 26 -0.71 -2.42 62.00
CA VAL A 26 0.15 -1.24 61.85
C VAL A 26 -0.75 -0.09 61.34
N PRO A 27 -0.72 1.09 61.97
CA PRO A 27 -1.54 2.21 61.54
C PRO A 27 -1.05 2.78 60.23
N VAL A 28 -1.92 2.81 59.23
CA VAL A 28 -1.66 3.42 57.93
C VAL A 28 -1.84 4.92 58.03
N PHE A 29 -0.73 5.65 57.96
CA PHE A 29 -0.74 7.08 57.69
C PHE A 29 -1.18 7.30 56.26
N LEU A 30 -2.33 7.93 56.08
CA LEU A 30 -2.92 8.28 54.79
C LEU A 30 -2.17 9.52 54.20
N CYS A 31 -1.10 9.30 53.46
CA CYS A 31 -0.51 10.33 52.59
C CYS A 31 -1.37 10.47 51.32
N VAL A 32 -2.22 11.49 51.29
CA VAL A 32 -2.92 11.92 50.07
C VAL A 32 -1.91 12.64 49.17
N THR A 33 -1.25 11.93 48.30
CA THR A 33 -0.51 12.53 47.21
C THR A 33 -1.48 12.93 46.12
N LEU A 34 -1.72 14.24 45.97
CA LEU A 34 -2.37 14.83 44.81
C LEU A 34 -1.49 14.55 43.57
N VAL A 35 -1.84 13.49 42.84
CA VAL A 35 -1.31 13.26 41.48
C VAL A 35 -2.03 14.22 40.56
N LEU A 36 -1.41 15.37 40.28
CA LEU A 36 -1.74 16.24 39.14
C LEU A 36 -1.49 15.39 37.89
N GLY A 37 -2.52 14.74 37.42
CA GLY A 37 -2.53 14.05 36.14
C GLY A 37 -2.32 15.08 35.01
N CYS A 38 -1.12 15.20 34.51
CA CYS A 38 -0.88 15.78 33.18
C CYS A 38 -1.62 14.91 32.17
N ALA A 39 -2.87 15.26 31.88
CA ALA A 39 -3.56 14.76 30.72
C ALA A 39 -2.77 15.25 29.49
N SER A 40 -1.92 14.39 28.94
CA SER A 40 -1.29 14.61 27.66
C SER A 40 -2.43 14.73 26.62
N ARG A 41 -2.84 15.96 26.32
CA ARG A 41 -3.67 16.24 25.16
C ARG A 41 -2.90 15.71 23.96
N LYS A 42 -3.44 14.68 23.30
CA LYS A 42 -2.99 14.34 21.94
C LYS A 42 -3.06 15.65 21.14
N PRO A 43 -1.97 16.03 20.45
CA PRO A 43 -2.00 17.25 19.66
C PRO A 43 -3.15 17.16 18.67
N GLU A 44 -4.10 18.07 18.74
CA GLU A 44 -5.12 18.26 17.72
C GLU A 44 -4.37 18.51 16.40
N ARG A 45 -4.55 17.63 15.44
CA ARG A 45 -3.97 17.75 14.11
C ARG A 45 -4.55 19.00 13.48
N SER A 46 -3.73 20.02 13.31
CA SER A 46 -4.11 21.24 12.58
C SER A 46 -4.61 20.85 11.20
N LEU A 47 -5.78 21.30 10.81
CA LEU A 47 -6.42 21.08 9.51
C LEU A 47 -5.59 21.59 8.31
N ASN A 48 -4.52 22.34 8.56
CA ASN A 48 -3.59 22.84 7.56
C ASN A 48 -2.31 22.00 7.41
N GLN A 49 -2.16 20.87 8.12
CA GLN A 49 -1.02 19.99 7.87
C GLN A 49 -1.30 19.10 6.66
N PRO A 50 -0.32 18.95 5.75
CA PRO A 50 -0.43 17.97 4.68
C PRO A 50 -0.75 16.60 5.27
N GLY A 51 -1.63 15.87 4.60
CA GLY A 51 -2.07 14.55 5.02
C GLY A 51 -0.94 13.55 5.17
N PRO A 52 -1.24 12.29 5.53
CA PRO A 52 -0.21 11.29 5.73
C PRO A 52 0.67 11.22 4.49
N LEU A 53 1.92 11.58 4.72
CA LEU A 53 2.97 11.57 3.72
C LEU A 53 3.63 10.20 3.78
N VAL A 54 3.75 9.56 2.64
CA VAL A 54 4.58 8.38 2.50
C VAL A 54 5.88 8.83 1.88
N LEU A 55 6.84 9.18 2.75
CA LEU A 55 8.07 9.86 2.36
C LEU A 55 9.23 8.88 2.30
N PHE A 56 9.59 8.45 1.10
CA PHE A 56 10.85 7.74 0.86
C PHE A 56 12.05 8.65 1.13
N SER A 57 11.90 9.96 0.87
CA SER A 57 12.93 10.96 1.08
C SER A 57 13.42 11.10 2.53
N GLN A 58 12.63 10.65 3.51
CA GLN A 58 13.03 10.61 4.92
C GLN A 58 13.85 9.35 5.28
N GLY A 59 13.97 8.40 4.36
CA GLY A 59 14.79 7.21 4.53
C GLY A 59 16.27 7.48 4.28
N GLN A 60 17.07 6.43 4.34
CA GLN A 60 18.49 6.45 4.00
C GLN A 60 18.75 5.50 2.82
N ALA A 61 19.61 5.92 1.90
CA ALA A 61 20.04 5.07 0.79
C ALA A 61 20.76 3.82 1.34
N GLY A 62 20.40 2.65 0.82
CA GLY A 62 20.93 1.36 1.28
C GLY A 62 20.32 0.82 2.58
N ALA A 63 19.44 1.58 3.25
CA ALA A 63 18.75 1.13 4.44
C ALA A 63 17.49 0.30 4.08
N GLU A 64 16.86 -0.27 5.12
CA GLU A 64 15.55 -0.91 5.02
C GLU A 64 14.47 0.10 4.60
N LEU A 65 13.33 -0.44 4.14
CA LEU A 65 12.18 0.39 3.77
C LEU A 65 11.71 1.23 4.97
N PRO A 66 11.19 2.44 4.71
CA PRO A 66 10.61 3.27 5.77
C PRO A 66 9.49 2.53 6.51
N SER A 67 9.31 2.87 7.79
CA SER A 67 8.29 2.25 8.64
C SER A 67 6.90 2.24 8.01
N GLY A 68 6.19 1.13 8.17
CA GLY A 68 4.83 0.93 7.65
C GLY A 68 4.75 0.34 6.25
N TRP A 69 5.84 0.31 5.50
CA TRP A 69 5.90 -0.42 4.23
C TRP A 69 6.13 -1.91 4.47
N VAL A 70 5.34 -2.73 3.81
CA VAL A 70 5.47 -4.19 3.85
C VAL A 70 5.41 -4.77 2.44
N SER A 71 6.16 -5.84 2.22
CA SER A 71 6.12 -6.58 0.96
C SER A 71 4.73 -7.12 0.67
N TRP A 72 4.32 -7.03 -0.57
CA TRP A 72 3.07 -7.57 -1.07
C TRP A 72 3.35 -8.57 -2.19
N ILE A 73 3.18 -9.84 -1.88
CA ILE A 73 3.34 -10.95 -2.82
C ILE A 73 1.99 -11.21 -3.48
N VAL A 74 1.93 -11.04 -4.79
CA VAL A 74 0.70 -11.24 -5.59
C VAL A 74 0.33 -12.71 -5.68
N HIS A 75 1.33 -13.59 -5.86
CA HIS A 75 1.17 -15.03 -5.91
C HIS A 75 2.47 -15.73 -5.47
N PRO A 76 2.42 -16.76 -4.61
CA PRO A 76 3.63 -17.40 -4.04
C PRO A 76 4.60 -17.98 -5.07
N ALA A 77 4.10 -18.38 -6.25
CA ALA A 77 4.94 -18.94 -7.31
C ALA A 77 5.64 -17.89 -8.18
N LYS A 78 5.35 -16.58 -8.00
CA LYS A 78 5.98 -15.54 -8.78
C LYS A 78 7.29 -15.07 -8.12
N LYS A 79 8.32 -14.83 -8.93
CA LYS A 79 9.55 -14.20 -8.48
C LYS A 79 9.23 -12.79 -7.96
N PRO A 80 9.71 -12.40 -6.79
CA PRO A 80 9.49 -11.05 -6.28
C PRO A 80 10.36 -10.03 -7.03
N THR A 81 9.80 -8.84 -7.26
CA THR A 81 10.53 -7.65 -7.68
C THR A 81 11.41 -7.18 -6.52
N ARG A 82 12.63 -6.78 -6.80
CA ARG A 82 13.55 -6.25 -5.79
C ARG A 82 13.29 -4.76 -5.60
N TYR A 83 13.15 -4.35 -4.33
CA TYR A 83 12.98 -2.96 -3.91
C TYR A 83 14.11 -2.55 -2.99
N ASP A 84 14.72 -1.41 -3.25
CA ASP A 84 15.78 -0.83 -2.41
C ASP A 84 15.73 0.71 -2.42
N MET A 85 16.25 1.32 -1.36
CA MET A 85 16.30 2.76 -1.18
C MET A 85 17.61 3.29 -1.78
N VAL A 86 17.51 4.23 -2.71
CA VAL A 86 18.67 4.80 -3.41
C VAL A 86 18.59 6.33 -3.46
N LEU A 87 19.73 6.99 -3.67
CA LEU A 87 19.77 8.42 -4.02
C LEU A 87 19.51 8.60 -5.52
N ASP A 88 18.64 9.54 -5.85
CA ASP A 88 18.42 9.98 -7.23
C ASP A 88 18.12 11.49 -7.29
N SER A 89 18.31 12.09 -8.44
CA SER A 89 18.04 13.50 -8.70
C SER A 89 16.60 13.67 -9.16
N VAL A 90 15.73 14.18 -8.28
CA VAL A 90 14.29 14.32 -8.51
C VAL A 90 13.92 15.75 -8.82
N ASN A 91 13.17 15.97 -9.90
CA ASN A 91 12.71 17.29 -10.29
C ASN A 91 11.70 17.86 -9.28
N GLN A 92 11.94 19.08 -8.84
CA GLN A 92 11.03 19.82 -7.98
C GLN A 92 10.04 20.65 -8.82
N PRO A 93 8.89 21.07 -8.26
CA PRO A 93 7.92 21.89 -8.97
C PRO A 93 8.48 23.22 -9.49
N ASP A 94 9.56 23.74 -8.91
CA ASP A 94 10.25 24.96 -9.34
C ASP A 94 11.29 24.70 -10.44
N GLY A 95 11.36 23.49 -10.99
CA GLY A 95 12.29 23.08 -12.05
C GLY A 95 13.70 22.72 -11.58
N ARG A 96 14.02 22.85 -10.29
CA ARG A 96 15.31 22.41 -9.75
C ARG A 96 15.33 20.90 -9.58
N ALA A 97 16.50 20.31 -9.75
CA ALA A 97 16.73 18.91 -9.41
C ALA A 97 17.31 18.80 -7.99
N LEU A 98 16.68 18.02 -7.13
CA LEU A 98 17.11 17.79 -5.75
C LEU A 98 17.53 16.34 -5.57
N GLN A 99 18.74 16.13 -5.03
CA GLN A 99 19.17 14.80 -4.59
C GLN A 99 18.35 14.36 -3.38
N GLN A 100 17.61 13.29 -3.52
CA GLN A 100 16.83 12.73 -2.42
C GLN A 100 16.79 11.20 -2.49
N VAL A 101 16.44 10.59 -1.37
CA VAL A 101 16.24 9.15 -1.31
C VAL A 101 14.90 8.81 -1.94
N VAL A 102 14.91 7.81 -2.82
CA VAL A 102 13.76 7.30 -3.56
C VAL A 102 13.73 5.77 -3.48
N LEU A 103 12.58 5.18 -3.74
CA LEU A 103 12.46 3.75 -3.88
C LEU A 103 12.79 3.34 -5.33
N ARG A 104 13.79 2.47 -5.51
CA ARG A 104 14.08 1.81 -6.77
C ARG A 104 13.44 0.43 -6.81
N ALA A 105 12.80 0.08 -7.91
CA ALA A 105 12.24 -1.23 -8.22
C ALA A 105 13.00 -1.84 -9.39
N GLN A 106 13.54 -3.06 -9.22
CA GLN A 106 14.21 -3.84 -10.26
C GLN A 106 13.39 -5.11 -10.51
N ALA A 107 12.72 -5.16 -11.64
CA ALA A 107 11.91 -6.29 -12.06
C ALA A 107 12.58 -7.07 -13.18
N GLU A 108 12.60 -8.39 -13.08
CA GLU A 108 13.12 -9.33 -14.08
C GLU A 108 12.25 -10.59 -14.05
N ALA A 109 11.32 -10.69 -15.00
CA ALA A 109 10.28 -11.72 -15.03
C ALA A 109 9.63 -11.90 -13.64
N SER A 110 9.28 -10.80 -12.98
CA SER A 110 8.91 -10.77 -11.57
C SER A 110 7.66 -9.94 -11.33
N ALA A 111 6.92 -10.26 -10.26
CA ALA A 111 5.74 -9.51 -9.85
C ALA A 111 5.57 -9.53 -8.33
N SER A 112 5.86 -8.42 -7.72
CA SER A 112 5.49 -8.12 -6.34
C SER A 112 5.39 -6.61 -6.16
N GLY A 113 4.83 -6.18 -5.05
CA GLY A 113 4.72 -4.77 -4.70
C GLY A 113 5.08 -4.52 -3.25
N LEU A 114 4.99 -3.27 -2.89
CA LEU A 114 5.01 -2.82 -1.51
C LEU A 114 3.67 -2.16 -1.21
N LYS A 115 3.19 -2.31 0.02
CA LYS A 115 1.96 -1.67 0.49
C LYS A 115 2.17 -0.98 1.82
N HIS A 116 1.46 0.12 2.01
CA HIS A 116 1.42 0.91 3.23
C HIS A 116 -0.03 1.14 3.64
N ARG A 117 -0.37 0.86 4.90
CA ARG A 117 -1.71 1.15 5.42
C ARG A 117 -1.84 2.64 5.68
N ILE A 118 -3.00 3.19 5.33
CA ILE A 118 -3.32 4.60 5.51
C ILE A 118 -4.66 4.69 6.23
N ASP A 119 -4.74 5.53 7.25
CA ASP A 119 -5.98 5.93 7.90
C ASP A 119 -6.21 7.42 7.60
N LEU A 120 -6.97 7.69 6.56
CA LEU A 120 -7.15 9.01 6.00
C LEU A 120 -8.61 9.23 5.61
N ASP A 121 -9.14 10.41 5.94
CA ASP A 121 -10.37 10.89 5.35
C ASP A 121 -10.12 11.39 3.92
N ILE A 122 -10.52 10.57 2.94
CA ILE A 122 -10.37 10.88 1.52
C ILE A 122 -11.19 12.12 1.10
N HIS A 123 -12.25 12.48 1.83
CA HIS A 123 -13.04 13.69 1.53
C HIS A 123 -12.32 14.96 1.94
N ALA A 124 -11.51 14.91 3.00
CA ALA A 124 -10.66 16.03 3.38
C ALA A 124 -9.42 16.17 2.50
N LEU A 125 -8.86 15.04 2.02
CA LEU A 125 -7.60 14.99 1.28
C LEU A 125 -7.71 14.11 0.02
N PRO A 126 -8.55 14.50 -0.96
CA PRO A 126 -8.84 13.66 -2.12
C PRO A 126 -7.74 13.66 -3.18
N VAL A 127 -6.79 14.59 -3.12
CA VAL A 127 -5.78 14.75 -4.17
C VAL A 127 -4.55 13.93 -3.84
N LEU A 128 -4.33 12.88 -4.62
CA LEU A 128 -3.13 12.05 -4.58
C LEU A 128 -2.05 12.64 -5.47
N ARG A 129 -0.84 12.81 -4.94
CA ARG A 129 0.36 13.23 -5.67
C ARG A 129 1.47 12.24 -5.50
N TRP A 130 2.20 12.00 -6.58
CA TRP A 130 3.39 11.16 -6.58
C TRP A 130 4.32 11.56 -7.71
N GLN A 131 5.54 11.02 -7.66
CA GLN A 131 6.45 11.07 -8.79
C GLN A 131 6.98 9.67 -9.08
N TRP A 132 7.17 9.36 -10.34
CA TRP A 132 7.81 8.15 -10.80
C TRP A 132 8.74 8.39 -11.99
N LYS A 133 9.64 7.44 -12.20
CA LYS A 133 10.52 7.34 -13.35
C LYS A 133 10.65 5.87 -13.75
N THR A 134 10.73 5.57 -15.03
CA THR A 134 11.15 4.25 -15.52
C THR A 134 12.25 4.42 -16.55
N GLU A 135 13.24 3.55 -16.53
CA GLU A 135 14.35 3.60 -17.49
C GLU A 135 13.95 3.07 -18.87
N GLN A 136 12.94 2.19 -18.90
CA GLN A 136 12.39 1.65 -20.15
C GLN A 136 10.96 1.14 -19.97
N LEU A 137 10.18 1.23 -21.06
CA LEU A 137 8.88 0.57 -21.13
C LEU A 137 9.06 -0.92 -21.42
N ILE A 138 8.04 -1.70 -21.06
CA ILE A 138 7.99 -3.13 -21.34
C ILE A 138 7.35 -3.31 -22.72
N LYS A 139 8.15 -3.53 -23.75
CA LYS A 139 7.74 -3.46 -25.16
C LYS A 139 6.48 -4.26 -25.53
N GLN A 140 6.30 -5.45 -24.95
CA GLN A 140 5.15 -6.33 -25.22
C GLN A 140 3.97 -6.10 -24.28
N ALA A 141 4.12 -5.26 -23.25
CA ALA A 141 3.06 -5.02 -22.28
C ALA A 141 1.83 -4.39 -22.93
N ASP A 142 0.67 -4.89 -22.54
CA ASP A 142 -0.64 -4.39 -22.93
C ASP A 142 -1.60 -4.50 -21.74
N ALA A 143 -1.92 -3.39 -21.14
CA ALA A 143 -2.79 -3.36 -19.95
C ALA A 143 -4.23 -3.84 -20.25
N THR A 144 -4.62 -3.99 -21.50
CA THR A 144 -5.93 -4.55 -21.92
C THR A 144 -5.90 -6.07 -22.07
N SER A 145 -4.72 -6.66 -22.24
CA SER A 145 -4.51 -8.11 -22.33
C SER A 145 -4.47 -8.76 -20.97
N ARG A 146 -5.10 -9.92 -20.83
CA ARG A 146 -4.96 -10.75 -19.60
C ARG A 146 -3.61 -11.46 -19.50
N TYR A 147 -2.88 -11.55 -20.59
CA TYR A 147 -1.63 -12.31 -20.70
C TYR A 147 -0.39 -11.44 -20.69
N ASP A 148 -0.54 -10.15 -21.03
CA ASP A 148 0.55 -9.21 -21.19
C ASP A 148 0.37 -7.98 -20.28
N ASP A 149 -0.43 -8.12 -19.19
CA ASP A 149 -0.76 -7.05 -18.23
C ASP A 149 0.42 -6.77 -17.30
N ASP A 150 1.53 -6.32 -17.87
CA ASP A 150 2.69 -5.82 -17.15
C ASP A 150 2.70 -4.28 -17.17
N SER A 151 3.36 -3.67 -16.20
CA SER A 151 3.58 -2.22 -16.20
C SER A 151 4.86 -1.87 -15.46
N PRO A 152 5.69 -0.95 -16.01
CA PRO A 152 6.93 -0.54 -15.37
C PRO A 152 6.71 0.16 -14.03
N VAL A 153 5.58 0.85 -13.89
CA VAL A 153 5.20 1.55 -12.66
C VAL A 153 3.69 1.47 -12.41
N ARG A 154 3.31 1.19 -11.17
CA ARG A 154 1.92 1.24 -10.70
C ARG A 154 1.85 1.93 -9.34
N ILE A 155 0.91 2.85 -9.18
CA ILE A 155 0.41 3.28 -7.87
C ILE A 155 -0.91 2.57 -7.63
N ILE A 156 -1.05 1.91 -6.49
CA ILE A 156 -2.20 1.08 -6.14
C ILE A 156 -2.91 1.71 -4.96
N VAL A 157 -4.19 1.98 -5.11
CA VAL A 157 -5.03 2.61 -4.08
C VAL A 157 -6.16 1.66 -3.72
N SER A 158 -6.25 1.30 -2.45
CA SER A 158 -7.17 0.29 -1.93
C SER A 158 -8.31 0.93 -1.12
N PHE A 159 -9.53 0.50 -1.39
CA PHE A 159 -10.74 1.04 -0.76
C PHE A 159 -11.55 -0.05 -0.08
N ASP A 160 -12.20 0.33 1.02
CA ASP A 160 -13.19 -0.48 1.72
C ASP A 160 -14.57 -0.38 1.05
N GLY A 161 -15.48 -1.27 1.45
CA GLY A 161 -16.87 -1.27 1.02
C GLY A 161 -17.59 -2.54 1.42
N ASP A 162 -18.88 -2.58 1.16
CA ASP A 162 -19.74 -3.72 1.51
C ASP A 162 -19.56 -4.88 0.53
N LYS A 163 -18.75 -5.85 0.93
CA LYS A 163 -18.47 -7.07 0.15
C LYS A 163 -19.71 -7.97 -0.01
N SER A 164 -20.73 -7.82 0.83
CA SER A 164 -21.97 -8.62 0.75
C SER A 164 -22.76 -8.32 -0.53
N GLN A 165 -22.66 -7.08 -1.01
CA GLN A 165 -23.33 -6.58 -2.21
C GLN A 165 -22.59 -6.89 -3.53
N LEU A 166 -21.46 -7.59 -3.46
CA LEU A 166 -20.68 -7.90 -4.66
C LEU A 166 -21.36 -9.00 -5.51
N PRO A 167 -21.27 -8.88 -6.84
CA PRO A 167 -21.65 -9.96 -7.75
C PRO A 167 -20.96 -11.28 -7.39
N GLY A 168 -21.63 -12.41 -7.62
CA GLY A 168 -21.08 -13.74 -7.29
C GLY A 168 -19.70 -14.00 -7.91
N ARG A 169 -19.45 -13.52 -9.12
CA ARG A 169 -18.14 -13.61 -9.80
C ARG A 169 -17.03 -12.92 -8.98
N ASP A 170 -17.29 -11.69 -8.49
CA ASP A 170 -16.31 -10.92 -7.74
C ASP A 170 -16.07 -11.52 -6.35
N ARG A 171 -17.12 -12.01 -5.70
CA ARG A 171 -17.00 -12.78 -4.44
C ARG A 171 -16.12 -14.01 -4.59
N LEU A 172 -16.38 -14.81 -5.64
CA LEU A 172 -15.60 -16.01 -5.94
C LEU A 172 -14.12 -15.66 -6.23
N PHE A 173 -13.88 -14.57 -6.97
CA PHE A 173 -12.52 -14.09 -7.23
C PHE A 173 -11.80 -13.75 -5.92
N MET A 174 -12.45 -12.98 -5.04
CA MET A 174 -11.88 -12.58 -3.74
C MET A 174 -11.58 -13.78 -2.85
N GLU A 175 -12.50 -14.77 -2.81
CA GLU A 175 -12.30 -15.98 -2.02
C GLU A 175 -11.11 -16.81 -2.53
N LYS A 176 -11.03 -17.02 -3.84
CA LYS A 176 -9.88 -17.70 -4.46
C LYS A 176 -8.57 -16.99 -4.19
N ALA A 177 -8.54 -15.68 -4.32
CA ALA A 177 -7.33 -14.89 -4.07
C ALA A 177 -6.93 -14.92 -2.59
N ARG A 178 -7.90 -14.89 -1.66
CA ARG A 178 -7.65 -15.06 -0.23
C ARG A 178 -7.02 -16.42 0.07
N LEU A 179 -7.54 -17.49 -0.53
CA LEU A 179 -7.02 -18.85 -0.35
C LEU A 179 -5.61 -19.03 -0.92
N LEU A 180 -5.31 -18.39 -2.06
CA LEU A 180 -4.02 -18.53 -2.75
C LEU A 180 -2.94 -17.64 -2.18
N ALA A 181 -3.27 -16.38 -1.88
CA ALA A 181 -2.30 -15.38 -1.41
C ALA A 181 -2.28 -15.22 0.12
N GLY A 182 -3.19 -15.88 0.85
CA GLY A 182 -3.29 -15.74 2.31
C GLY A 182 -3.69 -14.35 2.80
N GLN A 183 -4.19 -13.48 1.91
CA GLN A 183 -4.50 -12.09 2.22
C GLN A 183 -5.89 -11.71 1.73
N GLU A 184 -6.57 -10.88 2.51
CA GLU A 184 -7.83 -10.29 2.06
C GLU A 184 -7.60 -9.27 0.95
N ILE A 185 -8.44 -9.37 -0.09
CA ILE A 185 -8.48 -8.39 -1.17
C ILE A 185 -9.40 -7.23 -0.75
N PRO A 186 -8.99 -5.98 -0.98
CA PRO A 186 -9.84 -4.81 -0.77
C PRO A 186 -11.16 -4.89 -1.55
N TYR A 187 -12.19 -4.19 -1.08
CA TYR A 187 -13.48 -4.10 -1.79
C TYR A 187 -13.30 -3.57 -3.21
N ALA A 188 -12.46 -2.54 -3.38
CA ALA A 188 -12.09 -2.00 -4.68
C ALA A 188 -10.63 -1.55 -4.70
N THR A 189 -10.02 -1.59 -5.88
CA THR A 189 -8.65 -1.16 -6.12
C THR A 189 -8.59 -0.33 -7.39
N LEU A 190 -8.04 0.89 -7.29
CA LEU A 190 -7.59 1.68 -8.42
C LEU A 190 -6.09 1.48 -8.58
N MET A 191 -5.63 1.34 -9.83
CA MET A 191 -4.21 1.30 -10.18
C MET A 191 -3.93 2.39 -11.20
N TYR A 192 -3.05 3.33 -10.88
CA TYR A 192 -2.50 4.25 -11.87
C TYR A 192 -1.30 3.58 -12.52
N ILE A 193 -1.26 3.59 -13.85
CA ILE A 193 -0.25 2.87 -14.64
C ILE A 193 0.40 3.78 -15.67
N TRP A 194 1.60 3.42 -16.09
CA TRP A 194 2.19 3.91 -17.34
C TRP A 194 2.00 2.82 -18.41
N ASP A 195 1.25 3.13 -19.44
CA ASP A 195 0.95 2.20 -20.55
C ASP A 195 1.76 2.55 -21.80
N ASN A 196 1.98 1.58 -22.67
CA ASN A 196 2.75 1.77 -23.91
C ASN A 196 2.01 2.61 -24.94
N ARG A 197 0.66 2.55 -25.01
CA ARG A 197 -0.12 3.08 -26.11
C ARG A 197 -1.54 3.54 -25.77
N GLN A 198 -2.10 3.06 -24.64
CA GLN A 198 -3.45 3.47 -24.27
C GLN A 198 -3.48 4.94 -23.85
N PRO A 199 -4.50 5.71 -24.25
CA PRO A 199 -4.53 7.14 -23.97
C PRO A 199 -4.63 7.44 -22.48
N VAL A 200 -3.96 8.51 -22.07
CA VAL A 200 -4.04 9.03 -20.69
C VAL A 200 -5.48 9.28 -20.28
N GLY A 201 -5.83 8.85 -19.08
CA GLY A 201 -7.19 8.93 -18.54
C GLY A 201 -8.06 7.72 -18.85
N GLN A 202 -7.67 6.82 -19.74
CA GLN A 202 -8.46 5.62 -20.03
C GLN A 202 -8.60 4.74 -18.78
N VAL A 203 -9.83 4.28 -18.53
CA VAL A 203 -10.14 3.28 -17.50
C VAL A 203 -10.15 1.90 -18.12
N ILE A 204 -9.25 1.04 -17.66
CA ILE A 204 -9.11 -0.34 -18.15
C ILE A 204 -9.56 -1.31 -17.04
N PRO A 205 -10.58 -2.14 -17.27
CA PRO A 205 -11.02 -3.14 -16.30
C PRO A 205 -9.98 -4.26 -16.16
N ASN A 206 -9.89 -4.86 -14.98
CA ASN A 206 -9.13 -6.09 -14.81
C ASN A 206 -9.89 -7.26 -15.48
N ALA A 207 -9.15 -8.19 -16.08
CA ALA A 207 -9.73 -9.32 -16.82
C ALA A 207 -10.51 -10.31 -15.93
N PHE A 208 -10.23 -10.35 -14.63
CA PHE A 208 -10.76 -11.36 -13.71
C PHE A 208 -11.88 -10.84 -12.81
N THR A 209 -11.89 -9.55 -12.49
CA THR A 209 -12.85 -8.95 -11.56
C THR A 209 -13.20 -7.51 -11.96
N GLY A 210 -14.44 -7.11 -11.68
CA GLY A 210 -14.88 -5.72 -11.81
C GLY A 210 -14.37 -4.81 -10.69
N ARG A 211 -13.73 -5.36 -9.67
CA ARG A 211 -13.30 -4.65 -8.47
C ARG A 211 -11.88 -4.07 -8.54
N ILE A 212 -11.16 -4.37 -9.59
CA ILE A 212 -9.85 -3.78 -9.90
C ILE A 212 -9.97 -3.02 -11.22
N LYS A 213 -9.58 -1.76 -11.21
CA LYS A 213 -9.57 -0.89 -12.40
C LYS A 213 -8.21 -0.21 -12.52
N LYS A 214 -7.69 -0.16 -13.73
CA LYS A 214 -6.48 0.59 -14.08
C LYS A 214 -6.88 1.91 -14.72
N ILE A 215 -6.15 2.98 -14.40
CA ILE A 215 -6.26 4.29 -15.06
C ILE A 215 -4.89 4.61 -15.63
N VAL A 216 -4.84 4.87 -16.92
CA VAL A 216 -3.61 5.29 -17.58
C VAL A 216 -3.26 6.70 -17.11
N ALA A 217 -2.22 6.83 -16.31
CA ALA A 217 -1.74 8.11 -15.81
C ALA A 217 -0.64 8.69 -16.72
N GLN A 218 0.07 7.82 -17.45
CA GLN A 218 1.06 8.19 -18.45
C GLN A 218 1.07 7.18 -19.58
N SER A 219 1.43 7.61 -20.81
CA SER A 219 1.38 6.79 -22.00
C SER A 219 2.53 7.07 -22.96
N GLY A 220 2.94 6.02 -23.68
CA GLY A 220 3.95 6.10 -24.73
C GLY A 220 5.38 6.28 -24.21
N THR A 221 6.31 6.47 -25.13
CA THR A 221 7.75 6.52 -24.86
C THR A 221 8.27 7.90 -24.45
N GLU A 222 7.42 8.94 -24.58
CA GLU A 222 7.84 10.28 -24.23
C GLU A 222 8.13 10.40 -22.73
N GLY A 223 9.30 10.93 -22.41
CA GLY A 223 9.72 11.12 -21.03
C GLY A 223 10.24 9.87 -20.30
N VAL A 224 10.42 8.74 -20.98
CA VAL A 224 11.18 7.61 -20.43
C VAL A 224 12.58 8.08 -19.99
N GLY A 225 13.04 7.61 -18.84
CA GLY A 225 14.28 8.05 -18.20
C GLY A 225 14.18 9.37 -17.43
N ARG A 226 13.02 10.03 -17.42
CA ARG A 226 12.79 11.29 -16.68
C ARG A 226 11.76 11.12 -15.56
N TRP A 227 11.88 11.94 -14.53
CA TRP A 227 10.88 12.03 -13.46
C TRP A 227 9.61 12.75 -13.95
N HIS A 228 8.48 12.16 -13.62
CA HIS A 228 7.15 12.71 -13.89
C HIS A 228 6.40 12.93 -12.58
N ALA A 229 5.97 14.16 -12.35
CA ALA A 229 5.08 14.52 -11.25
C ALA A 229 3.63 14.39 -11.72
N LEU A 230 2.82 13.70 -10.94
CA LEU A 230 1.42 13.40 -11.26
C LEU A 230 0.52 13.77 -10.09
N GLU A 231 -0.70 14.17 -10.46
CA GLU A 231 -1.74 14.54 -9.50
C GLU A 231 -3.08 13.97 -9.98
N ARG A 232 -3.84 13.34 -9.06
CA ARG A 232 -5.14 12.77 -9.36
C ARG A 232 -6.13 13.02 -8.23
N ASN A 233 -7.37 13.36 -8.57
CA ASN A 233 -8.48 13.37 -7.63
C ASN A 233 -9.05 11.95 -7.48
N LEU A 234 -8.82 11.34 -6.34
CA LEU A 234 -9.23 9.95 -6.09
C LEU A 234 -10.74 9.74 -6.07
N ILE A 235 -11.51 10.74 -5.63
CA ILE A 235 -12.98 10.64 -5.59
C ILE A 235 -13.53 10.62 -7.02
N GLU A 236 -13.08 11.55 -7.86
CA GLU A 236 -13.50 11.64 -9.26
C GLU A 236 -13.09 10.40 -10.04
N ASP A 237 -11.84 9.96 -9.89
CA ASP A 237 -11.32 8.78 -10.56
C ASP A 237 -12.03 7.51 -10.13
N TYR A 238 -12.33 7.37 -8.84
CA TYR A 238 -13.09 6.23 -8.33
C TYR A 238 -14.52 6.22 -8.88
N GLN A 239 -15.19 7.38 -8.85
CA GLN A 239 -16.54 7.50 -9.39
C GLN A 239 -16.60 7.20 -10.88
N ARG A 240 -15.63 7.70 -11.66
CA ARG A 240 -15.50 7.39 -13.08
C ARG A 240 -15.25 5.91 -13.34
N ALA A 241 -14.44 5.26 -12.50
CA ALA A 241 -14.07 3.85 -12.69
C ALA A 241 -15.17 2.89 -12.23
N PHE A 242 -15.87 3.18 -11.12
CA PHE A 242 -16.80 2.25 -10.46
C PHE A 242 -18.26 2.71 -10.49
N GLY A 243 -18.57 3.93 -10.96
CA GLY A 243 -19.94 4.47 -11.06
C GLY A 243 -20.60 4.84 -9.71
N ARG A 244 -19.81 4.94 -8.63
CA ARG A 244 -20.25 5.24 -7.27
C ARG A 244 -19.17 5.95 -6.48
N PRO A 245 -19.49 6.66 -5.38
CA PRO A 245 -18.47 7.24 -4.51
C PRO A 245 -17.60 6.16 -3.85
N PRO A 246 -16.33 6.48 -3.51
CA PRO A 246 -15.44 5.57 -2.79
C PRO A 246 -15.89 5.33 -1.35
N GLY A 247 -15.55 4.17 -0.81
CA GLY A 247 -15.54 3.92 0.62
C GLY A 247 -14.26 4.45 1.29
N LYS A 248 -14.01 3.99 2.52
CA LYS A 248 -12.81 4.38 3.28
C LYS A 248 -11.54 3.97 2.52
N LEU A 249 -10.52 4.84 2.53
CA LEU A 249 -9.19 4.51 2.05
C LEU A 249 -8.52 3.54 3.02
N LEU A 250 -8.03 2.40 2.52
CA LEU A 250 -7.37 1.36 3.32
C LEU A 250 -5.85 1.44 3.24
N GLY A 251 -5.33 1.92 2.12
CA GLY A 251 -3.90 1.98 1.92
C GLY A 251 -3.48 2.31 0.50
N ILE A 252 -2.19 2.48 0.35
CA ILE A 252 -1.52 2.71 -0.91
C ILE A 252 -0.43 1.66 -1.14
N GLY A 253 -0.11 1.41 -2.39
CA GLY A 253 0.99 0.54 -2.78
C GLY A 253 1.71 1.02 -4.02
N VAL A 254 2.88 0.47 -4.24
CA VAL A 254 3.66 0.59 -5.48
C VAL A 254 3.95 -0.80 -6.02
N MET A 255 4.01 -0.93 -7.34
CA MET A 255 4.33 -2.20 -7.97
C MET A 255 4.99 -1.98 -9.32
N THR A 256 6.01 -2.78 -9.60
CA THR A 256 6.65 -2.93 -10.90
C THR A 256 6.61 -4.41 -11.25
N ASP A 257 6.00 -4.76 -12.35
CA ASP A 257 5.83 -6.15 -12.77
C ASP A 257 6.20 -6.38 -14.24
N THR A 258 6.81 -7.52 -14.50
CA THR A 258 7.36 -7.92 -15.81
C THR A 258 7.20 -9.43 -16.05
N ASP A 259 6.38 -10.10 -15.25
CA ASP A 259 6.32 -11.56 -15.25
C ASP A 259 5.50 -12.13 -16.40
N ASN A 260 4.49 -11.42 -16.86
CA ASN A 260 3.63 -11.84 -17.96
C ASN A 260 4.42 -11.88 -19.28
N THR A 261 5.19 -10.84 -19.57
CA THR A 261 6.00 -10.71 -20.78
C THR A 261 7.42 -11.28 -20.63
N ARG A 262 7.80 -11.69 -19.40
CA ARG A 262 9.18 -12.12 -19.05
C ARG A 262 10.24 -11.07 -19.36
N ALA A 263 9.88 -9.83 -19.29
CA ALA A 263 10.77 -8.69 -19.54
C ALA A 263 11.57 -8.30 -18.28
N SER A 264 12.34 -7.23 -18.42
CA SER A 264 13.00 -6.55 -17.30
C SER A 264 12.81 -5.05 -17.41
N THR A 265 12.75 -4.38 -16.26
CA THR A 265 12.75 -2.91 -16.17
C THR A 265 13.30 -2.45 -14.81
N VAL A 266 13.80 -1.21 -14.80
CA VAL A 266 14.15 -0.49 -13.57
C VAL A 266 13.28 0.73 -13.48
N SER A 267 12.63 0.90 -12.34
CA SER A 267 11.73 2.02 -12.11
C SER A 267 11.96 2.62 -10.72
N TYR A 268 11.50 3.85 -10.54
CA TYR A 268 11.70 4.60 -9.31
C TYR A 268 10.42 5.28 -8.89
N TYR A 269 10.22 5.36 -7.58
CA TYR A 269 9.09 6.04 -6.95
C TYR A 269 9.65 7.04 -5.92
N ALA A 270 9.24 8.30 -6.05
CA ALA A 270 9.50 9.30 -5.03
C ALA A 270 8.31 9.42 -4.07
N ASP A 271 8.33 10.44 -3.24
CA ASP A 271 7.32 10.65 -2.20
C ASP A 271 5.89 10.65 -2.73
N ILE A 272 4.99 10.07 -1.94
CA ILE A 272 3.55 10.00 -2.22
C ILE A 272 2.82 10.81 -1.15
N SER A 273 1.93 11.71 -1.55
CA SER A 273 1.20 12.57 -0.62
C SER A 273 -0.29 12.71 -0.97
N PHE A 274 -1.09 12.99 0.05
CA PHE A 274 -2.51 13.31 -0.08
C PHE A 274 -2.73 14.77 0.34
N GLN A 275 -3.50 15.51 -0.42
CA GLN A 275 -3.68 16.94 -0.24
C GLN A 275 -5.16 17.34 -0.39
N PRO A 276 -5.59 18.45 0.19
CA PRO A 276 -6.90 19.03 -0.10
C PRO A 276 -6.96 19.53 -1.55
N ILE A 277 -8.17 19.67 -2.07
CA ILE A 277 -8.40 20.39 -3.33
C ILE A 277 -7.93 21.84 -3.13
N ARG A 278 -7.09 22.34 -4.01
CA ARG A 278 -6.74 23.74 -4.00
C ARG A 278 -7.97 24.56 -4.44
N PRO A 279 -8.33 25.64 -3.73
CA PRO A 279 -9.28 26.60 -4.27
C PRO A 279 -8.81 27.06 -5.65
N ALA A 280 -9.74 27.23 -6.58
CA ALA A 280 -9.41 27.91 -7.83
C ALA A 280 -8.89 29.32 -7.51
N PRO A 281 -7.85 29.80 -8.23
CA PRO A 281 -7.29 31.13 -8.02
C PRO A 281 -8.31 32.23 -8.31
#